data_57c3aeae84a9fbc7ff6096a6f0f072c9
#
_entry.id   57c3aeae84a9fbc7ff6096a6f0f072c9
#
_cell.length_a   1.000
_cell.length_b   1.000
_cell.length_c   1.000
_cell.angle_alpha   90.00
_cell.angle_beta   90.00
_cell.angle_gamma   90.00
#
_symmetry.space_group_name_H-M   'P 1'
#
loop_
_entity.id
_entity.type
_entity.pdbx_description
1 polymer ?
#
loop_
_entity_poly.entity_id
_entity_poly.type
_entity_poly.pdbx_seq_one_letter_code
_entity_poly.pdbx_strand_id
1 'polypeptide(L)'
;MPVFLGTHTPRLDDKGRLTLPAKYRDELRGGMMITKGQDHCLYVFPREEFERLARKVAEAPFTNESVRAYQRYLFAGTDEQHPDSQGRIPITAELRRYAGLTKDCVVIGAVSRLEIWDATAWQSYQERHEENYAQAQEEVLPGMF
;
A
#
# COMPACT_ATOMS: atom_id res chain seq x y z
N MET A 1 4.20 0.41 -17.72
CA MET A 1 4.17 0.78 -16.29
C MET A 1 2.73 0.87 -15.82
N PRO A 2 2.33 0.15 -14.79
CA PRO A 2 0.97 0.29 -14.27
C PRO A 2 0.75 1.67 -13.66
N VAL A 3 -0.47 2.17 -13.81
CA VAL A 3 -0.86 3.45 -13.21
C VAL A 3 -2.14 3.21 -12.41
N PHE A 4 -2.02 3.21 -11.10
CA PHE A 4 -3.15 3.02 -10.21
C PHE A 4 -3.65 4.38 -9.73
N LEU A 5 -4.93 4.65 -9.96
CA LEU A 5 -5.57 5.91 -9.58
C LEU A 5 -6.96 5.63 -9.02
N GLY A 6 -7.44 6.55 -8.21
CA GLY A 6 -8.81 6.51 -7.72
C GLY A 6 -8.95 5.87 -6.35
N THR A 7 -10.18 5.82 -5.88
CA THR A 7 -10.54 5.35 -4.54
C THR A 7 -11.67 4.33 -4.63
N HIS A 8 -11.53 3.23 -3.91
CA HIS A 8 -12.54 2.16 -3.82
C HIS A 8 -12.75 1.78 -2.37
N THR A 9 -13.92 1.28 -2.04
CA THR A 9 -14.31 0.98 -0.65
C THR A 9 -14.74 -0.48 -0.48
N PRO A 10 -13.85 -1.45 -0.68
CA PRO A 10 -14.19 -2.86 -0.48
C PRO A 10 -14.28 -3.20 1.00
N ARG A 11 -14.86 -4.37 1.29
CA ARG A 11 -14.96 -4.89 2.65
C ARG A 11 -14.15 -6.17 2.79
N LEU A 12 -13.53 -6.35 3.94
CA LEU A 12 -12.96 -7.65 4.29
C LEU A 12 -14.08 -8.65 4.49
N ASP A 13 -13.92 -9.84 3.94
CA ASP A 13 -14.87 -10.92 4.20
C ASP A 13 -14.53 -11.63 5.53
N ASP A 14 -15.33 -12.61 5.91
CA ASP A 14 -15.17 -13.32 7.18
C ASP A 14 -13.86 -14.11 7.27
N LYS A 15 -13.22 -14.35 6.12
CA LYS A 15 -11.94 -15.06 6.04
C LYS A 15 -10.74 -14.12 5.92
N GLY A 16 -10.97 -12.81 6.07
CA GLY A 16 -9.89 -11.83 5.97
C GLY A 16 -9.42 -11.57 4.56
N ARG A 17 -10.27 -11.79 3.57
CA ARG A 17 -9.95 -11.54 2.16
C ARG A 17 -10.59 -10.23 1.70
N LEU A 18 -9.89 -9.55 0.80
CA LEU A 18 -10.34 -8.31 0.20
C LEU A 18 -10.49 -8.52 -1.30
N THR A 19 -11.61 -8.05 -1.89
CA THR A 19 -11.78 -8.11 -3.34
C THR A 19 -11.21 -6.85 -3.97
N LEU A 20 -10.22 -7.03 -4.84
CA LEU A 20 -9.62 -5.90 -5.54
C LEU A 20 -10.55 -5.38 -6.63
N PRO A 21 -10.53 -4.07 -6.90
CA PRO A 21 -11.25 -3.49 -8.02
C PRO A 21 -10.87 -4.16 -9.33
N ALA A 22 -11.89 -4.46 -10.15
CA ALA A 22 -11.68 -5.21 -11.40
C ALA A 22 -10.65 -4.56 -12.32
N LYS A 23 -10.62 -3.24 -12.37
CA LYS A 23 -9.71 -2.51 -13.26
C LYS A 23 -8.23 -2.69 -12.91
N TYR A 24 -7.90 -3.16 -11.70
CA TYR A 24 -6.51 -3.37 -11.29
C TYR A 24 -6.07 -4.81 -11.40
N ARG A 25 -6.98 -5.75 -11.63
CA ARG A 25 -6.66 -7.19 -11.61
C ARG A 25 -5.65 -7.58 -12.67
N ASP A 26 -5.74 -6.99 -13.86
CA ASP A 26 -4.81 -7.30 -14.94
C ASP A 26 -3.39 -6.90 -14.59
N GLU A 27 -3.22 -5.74 -13.97
CA GLU A 27 -1.90 -5.23 -13.57
C GLU A 27 -1.27 -6.10 -12.48
N LEU A 28 -2.07 -6.81 -11.70
CA LEU A 28 -1.62 -7.61 -10.57
C LEU A 28 -1.62 -9.11 -10.86
N ARG A 29 -2.02 -9.51 -12.08
CA ARG A 29 -2.15 -10.91 -12.44
C ARG A 29 -0.86 -11.70 -12.35
N GLY A 30 0.28 -11.06 -12.63
CA GLY A 30 1.61 -11.68 -12.55
C GLY A 30 2.12 -11.88 -11.11
N GLY A 31 1.32 -11.54 -10.13
CA GLY A 31 1.70 -11.57 -8.72
C GLY A 31 1.83 -10.19 -8.13
N MET A 32 1.63 -10.10 -6.85
CA MET A 32 1.74 -8.84 -6.14
C MET A 32 2.36 -9.05 -4.78
N MET A 33 2.95 -7.99 -4.25
CA MET A 33 3.54 -7.98 -2.92
C MET A 33 2.74 -7.04 -2.04
N ILE A 34 2.32 -7.54 -0.88
CA ILE A 34 1.61 -6.76 0.13
C ILE A 34 2.60 -6.48 1.24
N THR A 35 2.84 -5.21 1.53
CA THR A 35 3.83 -4.79 2.51
C THR A 35 3.22 -3.86 3.54
N LYS A 36 3.88 -3.77 4.70
CA LYS A 36 3.59 -2.72 5.66
C LYS A 36 4.00 -1.39 5.03
N GLY A 37 3.05 -0.47 4.96
CA GLY A 37 3.31 0.86 4.44
C GLY A 37 3.56 1.86 5.55
N GLN A 38 3.89 3.08 5.18
CA GLN A 38 4.00 4.17 6.13
C GLN A 38 2.60 4.67 6.48
N ASP A 39 2.48 5.35 7.61
CA ASP A 39 1.19 5.83 8.13
C ASP A 39 0.22 4.70 8.46
N HIS A 40 0.75 3.52 8.78
CA HIS A 40 -0.06 2.34 9.13
C HIS A 40 -1.08 1.93 8.08
N CYS A 41 -0.73 2.06 6.81
CA CYS A 41 -1.49 1.46 5.72
C CYS A 41 -0.70 0.28 5.15
N LEU A 42 -1.29 -0.45 4.22
CA LEU A 42 -0.59 -1.48 3.47
C LEU A 42 -0.33 -0.98 2.05
N TYR A 43 0.84 -1.32 1.52
CA TYR A 43 1.13 -1.08 0.11
C TYR A 43 0.95 -2.39 -0.66
N VAL A 44 0.39 -2.28 -1.85
CA VAL A 44 0.28 -3.41 -2.78
C VAL A 44 1.03 -3.03 -4.04
N PHE A 45 2.09 -3.76 -4.34
CA PHE A 45 2.91 -3.53 -5.52
C PHE A 45 2.77 -4.68 -6.51
N PRO A 46 2.70 -4.39 -7.82
CA PRO A 46 3.03 -5.41 -8.80
C PRO A 46 4.45 -5.91 -8.54
N ARG A 47 4.72 -7.17 -8.88
CA ARG A 47 6.03 -7.77 -8.60
C ARG A 47 7.21 -6.91 -9.07
N GLU A 48 7.13 -6.39 -10.30
CA GLU A 48 8.21 -5.59 -10.87
C GLU A 48 8.45 -4.28 -10.12
N GLU A 49 7.39 -3.63 -9.69
CA GLU A 49 7.51 -2.40 -8.92
C GLU A 49 8.11 -2.66 -7.54
N PHE A 50 7.72 -3.78 -6.91
CA PHE A 50 8.31 -4.16 -5.63
C PHE A 50 9.80 -4.45 -5.79
N GLU A 51 10.21 -5.12 -6.86
CA GLU A 51 11.61 -5.41 -7.10
C GLU A 51 12.45 -4.14 -7.22
N ARG A 52 11.92 -3.10 -7.87
CA ARG A 52 12.60 -1.80 -7.94
C ARG A 52 12.77 -1.18 -6.56
N LEU A 53 11.71 -1.18 -5.77
CA LEU A 53 11.77 -0.66 -4.40
C LEU A 53 12.76 -1.46 -3.57
N ALA A 54 12.69 -2.78 -3.66
CA ALA A 54 13.56 -3.67 -2.89
C ALA A 54 15.04 -3.42 -3.18
N ARG A 55 15.40 -3.20 -4.45
CA ARG A 55 16.77 -2.89 -4.83
C ARG A 55 17.24 -1.59 -4.18
N LYS A 56 16.42 -0.54 -4.26
CA LYS A 56 16.76 0.75 -3.66
C LYS A 56 16.95 0.63 -2.14
N VAL A 57 16.04 -0.07 -1.49
CA VAL A 57 16.11 -0.27 -0.04
C VAL A 57 17.35 -1.10 0.34
N ALA A 58 17.63 -2.15 -0.44
CA ALA A 58 18.78 -3.02 -0.17
C ALA A 58 20.12 -2.30 -0.37
N GLU A 59 20.18 -1.29 -1.23
CA GLU A 59 21.38 -0.50 -1.47
C GLU A 59 21.68 0.48 -0.35
N ALA A 60 20.72 0.79 0.51
CA ALA A 60 20.93 1.70 1.62
C ALA A 60 21.91 1.09 2.62
N PRO A 61 22.74 1.91 3.29
CA PRO A 61 23.81 1.39 4.16
C PRO A 61 23.24 0.72 5.41
N PHE A 62 23.34 -0.61 5.46
CA PHE A 62 22.82 -1.40 6.59
C PHE A 62 23.66 -1.22 7.88
N THR A 63 24.78 -0.51 7.81
CA THR A 63 25.53 -0.13 9.01
C THR A 63 24.79 0.88 9.88
N ASN A 64 23.80 1.57 9.31
CA ASN A 64 22.94 2.48 10.05
C ASN A 64 21.80 1.69 10.69
N GLU A 65 21.60 1.87 11.99
CA GLU A 65 20.56 1.14 12.74
C GLU A 65 19.16 1.37 12.21
N SER A 66 18.81 2.62 11.88
CA SER A 66 17.48 2.93 11.36
C SER A 66 17.24 2.30 9.98
N VAL A 67 18.28 2.24 9.16
CA VAL A 67 18.20 1.58 7.86
C VAL A 67 17.96 0.08 8.04
N ARG A 68 18.71 -0.57 8.95
CA ARG A 68 18.51 -1.99 9.23
C ARG A 68 17.09 -2.29 9.71
N ALA A 69 16.57 -1.45 10.60
CA ALA A 69 15.21 -1.62 11.10
C ALA A 69 14.18 -1.50 9.97
N TYR A 70 14.34 -0.50 9.11
CA TYR A 70 13.44 -0.32 7.97
C TYR A 70 13.49 -1.55 7.04
N GLN A 71 14.69 -1.99 6.69
CA GLN A 71 14.88 -3.16 5.82
C GLN A 71 14.21 -4.39 6.40
N ARG A 72 14.38 -4.63 7.70
CA ARG A 72 13.79 -5.78 8.39
C ARG A 72 12.27 -5.73 8.38
N TYR A 73 11.70 -4.59 8.72
CA TYR A 73 10.24 -4.44 8.73
C TYR A 73 9.64 -4.58 7.34
N LEU A 74 10.26 -3.99 6.34
CA LEU A 74 9.75 -4.09 4.98
C LEU A 74 9.83 -5.53 4.46
N PHE A 75 11.03 -6.12 4.50
CA PHE A 75 11.23 -7.41 3.84
C PHE A 75 10.62 -8.59 4.61
N ALA A 76 10.74 -8.59 5.94
CA ALA A 76 10.14 -9.65 6.74
C ALA A 76 8.60 -9.56 6.74
N GLY A 77 8.04 -8.37 6.56
CA GLY A 77 6.60 -8.17 6.57
C GLY A 77 5.94 -8.31 5.20
N THR A 78 6.70 -8.60 4.15
CA THR A 78 6.14 -8.70 2.80
C THR A 78 5.49 -10.07 2.57
N ASP A 79 4.29 -10.06 1.98
CA ASP A 79 3.54 -11.26 1.64
C ASP A 79 3.28 -11.27 0.13
N GLU A 80 3.66 -12.35 -0.54
CA GLU A 80 3.42 -12.50 -1.96
C GLU A 80 2.08 -13.18 -2.19
N GLN A 81 1.22 -12.58 -3.01
CA GLN A 81 -0.11 -13.11 -3.31
C GLN A 81 -0.43 -13.04 -4.80
N HIS A 82 -1.39 -13.85 -5.20
CA HIS A 82 -2.02 -13.78 -6.51
C HIS A 82 -3.52 -13.66 -6.29
N PRO A 83 -4.20 -12.71 -6.94
CA PRO A 83 -5.67 -12.65 -6.85
C PRO A 83 -6.29 -13.95 -7.34
N ASP A 84 -7.32 -14.42 -6.66
CA ASP A 84 -8.06 -15.59 -7.13
C ASP A 84 -8.94 -15.22 -8.33
N SER A 85 -9.73 -16.20 -8.84
CA SER A 85 -10.58 -15.99 -10.02
C SER A 85 -11.62 -14.89 -9.83
N GLN A 86 -11.93 -14.53 -8.59
CA GLN A 86 -12.87 -13.46 -8.25
C GLN A 86 -12.17 -12.17 -7.83
N GLY A 87 -10.86 -12.12 -7.95
CA GLY A 87 -10.08 -10.95 -7.57
C GLY A 87 -9.88 -10.77 -6.08
N ARG A 88 -10.09 -11.83 -5.29
CA ARG A 88 -9.92 -11.77 -3.84
C ARG A 88 -8.47 -12.08 -3.47
N ILE A 89 -7.97 -11.35 -2.46
CA ILE A 89 -6.64 -11.56 -1.90
C ILE A 89 -6.77 -11.73 -0.39
N PRO A 90 -6.08 -12.72 0.20
CA PRO A 90 -6.05 -12.82 1.65
C PRO A 90 -5.09 -11.77 2.22
N ILE A 91 -5.51 -11.13 3.30
CA ILE A 91 -4.65 -10.23 4.06
C ILE A 91 -4.31 -10.94 5.35
N THR A 92 -3.04 -11.21 5.61
CA THR A 92 -2.63 -11.95 6.81
C THR A 92 -3.08 -11.24 8.07
N ALA A 93 -3.23 -11.99 9.16
CA ALA A 93 -3.61 -11.42 10.44
C ALA A 93 -2.61 -10.36 10.91
N GLU A 94 -1.32 -10.56 10.66
CA GLU A 94 -0.31 -9.58 11.04
C GLU A 94 -0.45 -8.29 10.26
N LEU A 95 -0.68 -8.37 8.95
CA LEU A 95 -0.87 -7.17 8.12
C LEU A 95 -2.15 -6.44 8.51
N ARG A 96 -3.24 -7.18 8.76
CA ARG A 96 -4.48 -6.57 9.24
C ARG A 96 -4.27 -5.83 10.55
N ARG A 97 -3.53 -6.43 11.47
CA ARG A 97 -3.24 -5.80 12.77
C ARG A 97 -2.40 -4.54 12.59
N TYR A 98 -1.34 -4.62 11.78
CA TYR A 98 -0.47 -3.45 11.54
C TYR A 98 -1.26 -2.25 11.02
N ALA A 99 -2.13 -2.49 10.06
CA ALA A 99 -2.91 -1.42 9.42
C ALA A 99 -4.22 -1.13 10.16
N GLY A 100 -4.52 -1.85 11.24
CA GLY A 100 -5.75 -1.65 12.01
C GLY A 100 -6.99 -1.89 11.18
N LEU A 101 -6.94 -2.82 10.22
CA LEU A 101 -8.06 -3.05 9.31
C LEU A 101 -9.24 -3.66 10.07
N THR A 102 -10.40 -3.04 9.85
CA THR A 102 -11.69 -3.57 10.27
C THR A 102 -12.43 -4.03 9.01
N LYS A 103 -13.73 -4.22 9.09
CA LYS A 103 -14.51 -4.70 7.97
C LYS A 103 -14.47 -3.74 6.78
N ASP A 104 -14.65 -2.44 7.05
CA ASP A 104 -14.71 -1.44 5.99
C ASP A 104 -13.32 -0.91 5.69
N CYS A 105 -12.89 -1.08 4.46
CA CYS A 105 -11.57 -0.67 4.00
C CYS A 105 -11.66 0.34 2.87
N VAL A 106 -10.55 1.00 2.60
CA VAL A 106 -10.39 1.90 1.46
C VAL A 106 -9.15 1.47 0.71
N VAL A 107 -9.28 1.32 -0.60
CA VAL A 107 -8.15 1.05 -1.49
C VAL A 107 -7.97 2.26 -2.40
N ILE A 108 -6.78 2.85 -2.36
CA ILE A 108 -6.46 4.01 -3.20
C ILE A 108 -5.33 3.66 -4.15
N GLY A 109 -5.33 4.33 -5.30
CA GLY A 109 -4.23 4.24 -6.25
C GLY A 109 -3.23 5.36 -6.00
N ALA A 110 -1.95 5.01 -5.98
CA ALA A 110 -0.85 5.95 -5.81
C ALA A 110 0.19 5.75 -6.90
N VAL A 111 -0.25 5.67 -8.14
CA VAL A 111 0.47 5.49 -9.40
C VAL A 111 1.17 4.13 -9.49
N SER A 112 2.24 3.90 -8.75
CA SER A 112 3.04 2.66 -8.85
C SER A 112 2.57 1.58 -7.87
N ARG A 113 1.62 1.89 -7.00
CA ARG A 113 1.11 0.97 -5.99
C ARG A 113 -0.33 1.26 -5.65
N LEU A 114 -0.98 0.29 -5.04
CA LEU A 114 -2.22 0.51 -4.31
C LEU A 114 -1.89 0.66 -2.83
N GLU A 115 -2.76 1.34 -2.09
CA GLU A 115 -2.68 1.39 -0.64
C GLU A 115 -4.01 0.91 -0.06
N ILE A 116 -3.92 0.09 0.99
CA ILE A 116 -5.10 -0.41 1.69
C ILE A 116 -5.13 0.24 3.07
N TRP A 117 -6.23 0.90 3.36
CA TRP A 117 -6.44 1.62 4.61
C TRP A 117 -7.68 1.10 5.31
N ASP A 118 -7.68 1.18 6.63
CA ASP A 118 -8.94 1.13 7.38
C ASP A 118 -9.76 2.37 7.02
N ALA A 119 -11.07 2.21 6.81
CA ALA A 119 -11.90 3.31 6.32
C ALA A 119 -11.91 4.51 7.27
N THR A 120 -12.00 4.27 8.58
CA THR A 120 -11.97 5.35 9.57
C THR A 120 -10.61 6.03 9.62
N ALA A 121 -9.53 5.25 9.55
CA ALA A 121 -8.17 5.80 9.51
C ALA A 121 -7.95 6.67 8.29
N TRP A 122 -8.45 6.24 7.13
CA TRP A 122 -8.34 7.02 5.90
C TRP A 122 -9.08 8.34 6.00
N GLN A 123 -10.29 8.32 6.53
CA GLN A 123 -11.06 9.54 6.73
C GLN A 123 -10.32 10.52 7.65
N SER A 124 -9.78 10.04 8.76
CA SER A 124 -9.00 10.89 9.68
C SER A 124 -7.76 11.46 9.02
N TYR A 125 -7.07 10.65 8.20
CA TYR A 125 -5.91 11.10 7.45
C TYR A 125 -6.27 12.23 6.49
N GLN A 126 -7.37 12.07 5.74
CA GLN A 126 -7.85 13.08 4.81
C GLN A 126 -8.16 14.39 5.53
N GLU A 127 -8.86 14.32 6.66
CA GLU A 127 -9.22 15.51 7.43
C GLU A 127 -7.97 16.28 7.89
N ARG A 128 -6.91 15.57 8.28
CA ARG A 128 -5.68 16.21 8.72
C ARG A 128 -4.87 16.84 7.59
N HIS A 129 -5.01 16.34 6.36
CA HIS A 129 -4.12 16.72 5.26
C HIS A 129 -4.78 17.47 4.12
N GLU A 130 -6.11 17.61 4.13
CA GLU A 130 -6.83 18.24 3.03
C GLU A 130 -6.40 19.68 2.81
N GLU A 131 -6.31 20.48 3.88
CA GLU A 131 -5.89 21.87 3.78
C GLU A 131 -4.43 22.00 3.36
N ASN A 132 -3.58 21.14 3.87
CA ASN A 132 -2.17 21.13 3.46
C ASN A 132 -2.03 20.84 1.97
N TYR A 133 -2.84 19.94 1.46
CA TYR A 133 -2.87 19.65 0.03
C TYR A 133 -3.38 20.86 -0.77
N ALA A 134 -4.49 21.45 -0.33
CA ALA A 134 -5.12 22.56 -1.03
C ALA A 134 -4.20 23.79 -1.09
N GLN A 135 -3.32 23.95 -0.10
CA GLN A 135 -2.41 25.09 0.02
C GLN A 135 -0.95 24.71 -0.23
N ALA A 136 -0.70 23.53 -0.84
CA ALA A 136 0.66 23.06 -1.08
C ALA A 136 1.46 24.03 -1.93
N GLN A 137 2.74 24.19 -1.57
CA GLN A 137 3.65 25.10 -2.23
C GLN A 137 4.94 24.40 -2.62
N GLU A 138 5.90 25.18 -3.08
CA GLU A 138 7.17 24.69 -3.63
C GLU A 138 7.91 23.72 -2.70
N GLU A 139 7.87 23.93 -1.40
CA GLU A 139 8.58 23.06 -0.45
C GLU A 139 8.01 21.65 -0.39
N VAL A 140 6.73 21.46 -0.80
CA VAL A 140 6.11 20.12 -0.84
C VAL A 140 6.54 19.39 -2.11
N LEU A 141 6.51 20.06 -3.25
CA LEU A 141 6.87 19.51 -4.55
C LEU A 141 7.75 20.50 -5.30
N PRO A 142 9.05 20.53 -4.99
CA PRO A 142 9.96 21.47 -5.66
C PRO A 142 9.91 21.33 -7.17
N GLY A 143 9.83 22.47 -7.85
CA GLY A 143 9.75 22.51 -9.31
C GLY A 143 8.35 22.36 -9.90
N MET A 144 7.32 22.14 -9.06
CA MET A 144 5.94 21.96 -9.54
C MET A 144 5.09 23.22 -9.43
N PHE A 145 5.57 24.23 -8.71
CA PHE A 145 4.80 25.46 -8.49
C PHE A 145 5.50 26.72 -8.93
#